data_936b57976387b56c74d1edb7102479b3
#
_entry.id   936b57976387b56c74d1edb7102479b3
#
_cell.length_a   1.000
_cell.length_b   1.000
_cell.length_c   1.000
_cell.angle_alpha   90.00
_cell.angle_beta   90.00
_cell.angle_gamma   90.00
#
_symmetry.space_group_name_H-M   'P 1'
#
loop_
_entity.id
_entity.type
_entity.pdbx_description
1 polymer ?
#
loop_
_entity_poly.entity_id
_entity_poly.type
_entity_poly.pdbx_seq_one_letter_code
_entity_poly.pdbx_strand_id
1 'polypeptide(L)'
;MSAPTLAPAADPAPAGGSFLNRRLVVLAIGHFTIDAYSSFFLPLLPLLAQRLGLNYAMVGGLTAMASMSSSFSQPLFGVWADRLRRPWFVALGPFIAAVFMASIGLAPNYATLVALLVAGGVGVAMFHPQTASLAGASSPKRGLAMSFWVTGGTLGWALGPAYATAVVNRFGLDHTWVAALPGLVLCAALFAWFSRVAPHAATRKAQAPLAELRPVLKPLLMLYFTVVARSAVSSGFATFLPLWVHAHGGTVTQGGLLTTVYLTLGALGGFTGGWLADRFGGRRVVVTSFALSAPFYVLFFLLKGPAALVCLVAGYAILQASLPVNVVLGQELSPRHAGIISSLLMGAAWGLGALILYPIGAIADHLGLDRALMLLSSLIAVGFVCATQMSRAVHAAQR
;
A
#
# COMPACT_ATOMS: atom_id res chain seq x y z
N MET A 1 13.20 -48.05 -17.47
CA MET A 1 13.41 -47.07 -16.40
C MET A 1 14.15 -45.89 -17.01
N SER A 2 13.42 -44.87 -17.49
CA SER A 2 14.00 -43.69 -18.11
C SER A 2 14.19 -42.66 -17.02
N ALA A 3 15.42 -42.11 -16.86
CA ALA A 3 15.76 -41.07 -15.88
C ALA A 3 14.93 -39.82 -16.17
N PRO A 4 14.48 -39.11 -15.13
CA PRO A 4 13.78 -37.82 -15.31
C PRO A 4 14.76 -36.79 -15.84
N THR A 5 14.50 -36.24 -17.02
CA THR A 5 15.18 -35.08 -17.58
C THR A 5 14.96 -33.90 -16.66
N LEU A 6 16.04 -33.43 -16.04
CA LEU A 6 16.09 -32.16 -15.28
C LEU A 6 15.63 -31.03 -16.20
N ALA A 7 14.60 -30.31 -15.77
CA ALA A 7 14.15 -29.09 -16.44
C ALA A 7 15.32 -28.11 -16.56
N PRO A 8 15.46 -27.38 -17.70
CA PRO A 8 16.51 -26.38 -17.84
C PRO A 8 16.36 -25.32 -16.75
N ALA A 9 17.45 -25.11 -16.01
CA ALA A 9 17.56 -24.05 -15.03
C ALA A 9 17.19 -22.71 -15.68
N ALA A 10 16.43 -21.88 -14.99
CA ALA A 10 16.24 -20.49 -15.38
C ALA A 10 17.61 -19.87 -15.68
N ASP A 11 17.70 -19.12 -16.80
CA ASP A 11 18.93 -18.45 -17.18
C ASP A 11 19.58 -17.81 -15.96
N PRO A 12 20.81 -18.16 -15.60
CA PRO A 12 21.49 -17.56 -14.46
C PRO A 12 21.65 -16.07 -14.76
N ALA A 13 21.23 -15.24 -13.78
CA ALA A 13 21.53 -13.82 -13.82
C ALA A 13 23.05 -13.66 -14.08
N PRO A 14 23.48 -12.74 -14.96
CA PRO A 14 24.87 -12.63 -15.35
C PRO A 14 25.74 -12.44 -14.11
N ALA A 15 26.63 -13.41 -13.89
CA ALA A 15 27.61 -13.38 -12.80
C ALA A 15 28.50 -12.13 -12.97
N GLY A 16 28.46 -11.20 -12.02
CA GLY A 16 29.30 -10.00 -12.01
C GLY A 16 28.61 -8.69 -12.38
N GLY A 17 27.31 -8.66 -12.69
CA GLY A 17 26.58 -7.42 -13.00
C GLY A 17 26.19 -6.59 -11.76
N SER A 18 26.11 -5.26 -11.92
CA SER A 18 25.49 -4.36 -10.94
C SER A 18 24.10 -4.90 -10.53
N PHE A 19 23.73 -4.79 -9.24
CA PHE A 19 22.37 -5.16 -8.79
C PHE A 19 21.31 -4.35 -9.53
N LEU A 20 21.65 -3.12 -9.91
CA LEU A 20 20.79 -2.21 -10.67
C LEU A 20 20.95 -2.51 -12.16
N ASN A 21 19.95 -3.10 -12.74
CA ASN A 21 19.89 -3.37 -14.17
C ASN A 21 18.65 -2.72 -14.80
N ARG A 22 18.65 -2.60 -16.13
CA ARG A 22 17.58 -1.93 -16.86
C ARG A 22 16.19 -2.51 -16.58
N ARG A 23 16.09 -3.83 -16.41
CA ARG A 23 14.81 -4.51 -16.10
C ARG A 23 14.25 -4.06 -14.75
N LEU A 24 15.11 -4.04 -13.73
CA LEU A 24 14.71 -3.61 -12.38
C LEU A 24 14.31 -2.14 -12.33
N VAL A 25 15.02 -1.26 -13.04
CA VAL A 25 14.67 0.16 -13.15
C VAL A 25 13.30 0.34 -13.79
N VAL A 26 13.04 -0.35 -14.91
CA VAL A 26 11.75 -0.30 -15.60
C VAL A 26 10.60 -0.79 -14.71
N LEU A 27 10.81 -1.87 -13.96
CA LEU A 27 9.82 -2.39 -13.01
C LEU A 27 9.59 -1.42 -11.85
N ALA A 28 10.63 -0.74 -11.36
CA ALA A 28 10.50 0.25 -10.28
C ALA A 28 9.77 1.52 -10.75
N ILE A 29 10.02 1.98 -11.98
CA ILE A 29 9.27 3.08 -12.60
C ILE A 29 7.79 2.68 -12.78
N GLY A 30 7.52 1.46 -13.24
CA GLY A 30 6.15 0.92 -13.31
C GLY A 30 5.46 0.92 -11.94
N HIS A 31 6.16 0.52 -10.88
CA HIS A 31 5.64 0.51 -9.51
C HIS A 31 5.38 1.93 -8.99
N PHE A 32 6.33 2.84 -9.22
CA PHE A 32 6.12 4.27 -8.93
C PHE A 32 4.84 4.80 -9.58
N THR A 33 4.67 4.52 -10.86
CA THR A 33 3.54 5.05 -11.62
C THR A 33 2.21 4.50 -11.15
N ILE A 34 2.11 3.18 -10.94
CA ILE A 34 0.84 2.57 -10.53
C ILE A 34 0.44 3.02 -9.13
N ASP A 35 1.40 3.18 -8.21
CA ASP A 35 1.12 3.62 -6.85
C ASP A 35 0.84 5.13 -6.79
N ALA A 36 1.41 5.94 -7.68
CA ALA A 36 1.02 7.33 -7.84
C ALA A 36 -0.45 7.47 -8.26
N TYR A 37 -0.94 6.61 -9.17
CA TYR A 37 -2.37 6.58 -9.49
C TYR A 37 -3.23 6.02 -8.34
N SER A 38 -2.73 5.08 -7.55
CA SER A 38 -3.47 4.54 -6.40
C SER A 38 -3.82 5.60 -5.36
N SER A 39 -2.96 6.59 -5.15
CA SER A 39 -3.16 7.68 -4.19
C SER A 39 -3.70 8.98 -4.83
N PHE A 40 -3.88 8.99 -6.16
CA PHE A 40 -4.28 10.16 -6.95
C PHE A 40 -5.59 10.78 -6.48
N PHE A 41 -6.57 9.98 -6.08
CA PHE A 41 -7.90 10.44 -5.69
C PHE A 41 -7.94 11.14 -4.33
N LEU A 42 -6.99 10.86 -3.43
CA LEU A 42 -7.01 11.31 -2.03
C LEU A 42 -7.14 12.84 -1.88
N PRO A 43 -6.30 13.68 -2.52
CA PRO A 43 -6.38 15.14 -2.38
C PRO A 43 -7.59 15.74 -3.09
N LEU A 44 -8.23 14.97 -3.98
CA LEU A 44 -9.40 15.41 -4.74
C LEU A 44 -10.73 15.12 -4.03
N LEU A 45 -10.69 14.37 -2.94
CA LEU A 45 -11.89 14.01 -2.15
C LEU A 45 -12.73 15.22 -1.72
N PRO A 46 -12.16 16.36 -1.29
CA PRO A 46 -12.99 17.54 -0.97
C PRO A 46 -13.79 18.07 -2.17
N LEU A 47 -13.16 18.13 -3.35
CA LEU A 47 -13.82 18.59 -4.58
C LEU A 47 -14.90 17.61 -5.05
N LEU A 48 -14.59 16.32 -5.01
CA LEU A 48 -15.52 15.25 -5.37
C LEU A 48 -16.71 15.20 -4.39
N ALA A 49 -16.44 15.36 -3.09
CA ALA A 49 -17.46 15.40 -2.06
C ALA A 49 -18.41 16.61 -2.25
N GLN A 50 -17.86 17.78 -2.51
CA GLN A 50 -18.67 18.98 -2.80
C GLN A 50 -19.50 18.82 -4.07
N ARG A 51 -18.89 18.32 -5.14
CA ARG A 51 -19.55 18.16 -6.46
C ARG A 51 -20.69 17.15 -6.45
N LEU A 52 -20.50 16.02 -5.75
CA LEU A 52 -21.44 14.89 -5.75
C LEU A 52 -22.30 14.81 -4.49
N GLY A 53 -22.19 15.77 -3.57
CA GLY A 53 -22.94 15.77 -2.32
C GLY A 53 -22.59 14.61 -1.39
N LEU A 54 -21.32 14.20 -1.34
CA LEU A 54 -20.89 13.06 -0.52
C LEU A 54 -20.71 13.47 0.94
N ASN A 55 -21.22 12.65 1.84
CA ASN A 55 -20.91 12.71 3.25
C ASN A 55 -19.60 11.95 3.58
N TYR A 56 -19.11 12.04 4.80
CA TYR A 56 -17.86 11.39 5.20
C TYR A 56 -17.96 9.84 5.19
N ALA A 57 -19.15 9.28 5.47
CA ALA A 57 -19.37 7.84 5.35
C ALA A 57 -19.17 7.37 3.90
N MET A 58 -19.73 8.08 2.93
CA MET A 58 -19.55 7.77 1.50
C MET A 58 -18.08 7.88 1.09
N VAL A 59 -17.36 8.89 1.57
CA VAL A 59 -15.92 9.04 1.31
C VAL A 59 -15.11 7.88 1.91
N GLY A 60 -15.36 7.51 3.16
CA GLY A 60 -14.77 6.33 3.78
C GLY A 60 -15.06 5.05 2.99
N GLY A 61 -16.29 4.91 2.48
CA GLY A 61 -16.73 3.84 1.61
C GLY A 61 -15.95 3.77 0.28
N LEU A 62 -15.69 4.93 -0.36
CA LEU A 62 -14.86 5.00 -1.58
C LEU A 62 -13.48 4.40 -1.36
N THR A 63 -12.80 4.83 -0.30
CA THR A 63 -11.46 4.32 0.03
C THR A 63 -11.49 2.83 0.39
N ALA A 64 -12.52 2.39 1.13
CA ALA A 64 -12.71 0.98 1.44
C ALA A 64 -12.86 0.14 0.17
N MET A 65 -13.73 0.55 -0.77
CA MET A 65 -13.96 -0.17 -2.04
C MET A 65 -12.71 -0.19 -2.92
N ALA A 66 -12.00 0.93 -3.05
CA ALA A 66 -10.74 1.00 -3.78
C ALA A 66 -9.68 0.08 -3.17
N SER A 67 -9.51 0.10 -1.84
CA SER A 67 -8.55 -0.75 -1.13
C SER A 67 -8.92 -2.24 -1.20
N MET A 68 -10.19 -2.58 -1.09
CA MET A 68 -10.65 -3.95 -1.24
C MET A 68 -10.38 -4.48 -2.65
N SER A 69 -10.71 -3.71 -3.69
CA SER A 69 -10.48 -4.13 -5.08
C SER A 69 -8.99 -4.35 -5.36
N SER A 70 -8.11 -3.48 -4.83
CA SER A 70 -6.67 -3.62 -5.01
C SER A 70 -6.07 -4.74 -4.16
N SER A 71 -6.57 -4.98 -2.94
CA SER A 71 -5.97 -5.93 -1.99
C SER A 71 -6.47 -7.36 -2.15
N PHE A 72 -7.80 -7.55 -2.19
CA PHE A 72 -8.38 -8.90 -2.24
C PHE A 72 -8.28 -9.55 -3.62
N SER A 73 -8.10 -8.76 -4.68
CA SER A 73 -7.91 -9.30 -6.04
C SER A 73 -6.47 -9.74 -6.31
N GLN A 74 -5.47 -9.30 -5.53
CA GLN A 74 -4.07 -9.67 -5.76
C GLN A 74 -3.79 -11.18 -5.78
N PRO A 75 -4.32 -12.00 -4.85
CA PRO A 75 -4.10 -13.44 -4.90
C PRO A 75 -4.63 -14.08 -6.19
N LEU A 76 -5.79 -13.62 -6.68
CA LEU A 76 -6.38 -14.09 -7.93
C LEU A 76 -5.47 -13.79 -9.12
N PHE A 77 -4.99 -12.54 -9.21
CA PHE A 77 -4.08 -12.14 -10.28
C PHE A 77 -2.70 -12.78 -10.14
N GLY A 78 -2.24 -13.09 -8.93
CA GLY A 78 -1.04 -13.89 -8.72
C GLY A 78 -1.15 -15.27 -9.34
N VAL A 79 -2.26 -15.98 -9.10
CA VAL A 79 -2.53 -17.29 -9.70
C VAL A 79 -2.65 -17.20 -11.23
N TRP A 80 -3.26 -16.14 -11.76
CA TRP A 80 -3.36 -15.94 -13.20
C TRP A 80 -2.00 -15.57 -13.82
N ALA A 81 -1.20 -14.73 -13.15
CA ALA A 81 0.14 -14.36 -13.58
C ALA A 81 1.03 -15.60 -13.79
N ASP A 82 0.94 -16.58 -12.87
CA ASP A 82 1.70 -17.83 -12.94
C ASP A 82 1.30 -18.72 -14.15
N ARG A 83 0.11 -18.51 -14.71
CA ARG A 83 -0.38 -19.24 -15.91
C ARG A 83 -0.06 -18.52 -17.20
N LEU A 84 0.29 -17.24 -17.15
CA LEU A 84 0.60 -16.45 -18.33
C LEU A 84 2.03 -16.73 -18.81
N ARG A 85 2.20 -17.07 -20.08
CA ARG A 85 3.51 -17.25 -20.70
C ARG A 85 4.32 -15.92 -20.79
N ARG A 86 3.63 -14.80 -20.83
CA ARG A 86 4.24 -13.46 -20.90
C ARG A 86 3.68 -12.57 -19.79
N PRO A 87 4.46 -11.62 -19.26
CA PRO A 87 4.04 -10.80 -18.12
C PRO A 87 3.13 -9.63 -18.54
N TRP A 88 1.97 -9.91 -19.12
CA TRP A 88 1.04 -8.92 -19.63
C TRP A 88 0.52 -7.96 -18.55
N PHE A 89 0.41 -8.43 -17.31
CA PHE A 89 -0.08 -7.60 -16.20
C PHE A 89 0.86 -6.47 -15.83
N VAL A 90 2.15 -6.55 -16.21
CA VAL A 90 3.12 -5.46 -16.02
C VAL A 90 2.74 -4.20 -16.80
N ALA A 91 2.12 -4.35 -17.98
CA ALA A 91 1.68 -3.23 -18.80
C ALA A 91 0.18 -2.93 -18.60
N LEU A 92 -0.65 -3.97 -18.51
CA LEU A 92 -2.11 -3.83 -18.41
C LEU A 92 -2.54 -3.25 -17.06
N GLY A 93 -1.85 -3.60 -15.96
CA GLY A 93 -2.15 -3.04 -14.64
C GLY A 93 -2.03 -1.51 -14.59
N PRO A 94 -0.87 -0.93 -14.91
CA PRO A 94 -0.70 0.52 -14.96
C PRO A 94 -1.61 1.22 -15.98
N PHE A 95 -1.92 0.57 -17.12
CA PHE A 95 -2.88 1.09 -18.09
C PHE A 95 -4.26 1.28 -17.46
N ILE A 96 -4.80 0.23 -16.83
CA ILE A 96 -6.11 0.27 -16.17
C ILE A 96 -6.10 1.29 -15.04
N ALA A 97 -5.07 1.29 -14.18
CA ALA A 97 -4.97 2.24 -13.09
C ALA A 97 -4.92 3.69 -13.61
N ALA A 98 -4.08 3.98 -14.61
CA ALA A 98 -3.94 5.32 -15.18
C ALA A 98 -5.27 5.82 -15.79
N VAL A 99 -5.94 4.99 -16.59
CA VAL A 99 -7.20 5.39 -17.23
C VAL A 99 -8.29 5.63 -16.20
N PHE A 100 -8.55 4.66 -15.33
CA PHE A 100 -9.70 4.73 -14.44
C PHE A 100 -9.48 5.70 -13.26
N MET A 101 -8.28 5.72 -12.65
CA MET A 101 -7.99 6.66 -11.57
C MET A 101 -7.91 8.12 -12.05
N ALA A 102 -7.41 8.36 -13.25
CA ALA A 102 -7.40 9.72 -13.82
C ALA A 102 -8.81 10.19 -14.27
N SER A 103 -9.73 9.27 -14.56
CA SER A 103 -11.09 9.61 -15.02
C SER A 103 -12.07 9.96 -13.90
N ILE A 104 -11.65 9.95 -12.62
CA ILE A 104 -12.56 10.18 -11.48
C ILE A 104 -13.24 11.55 -11.50
N GLY A 105 -12.60 12.57 -12.06
CA GLY A 105 -13.21 13.89 -12.24
C GLY A 105 -14.36 13.92 -13.24
N LEU A 106 -14.53 12.89 -14.07
CA LEU A 106 -15.64 12.75 -15.00
C LEU A 106 -16.86 12.05 -14.41
N ALA A 107 -16.77 11.54 -13.15
CA ALA A 107 -17.84 10.82 -12.52
C ALA A 107 -19.07 11.71 -12.32
N PRO A 108 -20.24 11.37 -12.90
CA PRO A 108 -21.47 12.16 -12.75
C PRO A 108 -22.21 11.87 -11.43
N ASN A 109 -21.86 10.78 -10.76
CA ASN A 109 -22.50 10.33 -9.51
C ASN A 109 -21.57 9.41 -8.71
N TYR A 110 -21.99 9.09 -7.48
CA TYR A 110 -21.25 8.22 -6.56
C TYR A 110 -20.98 6.83 -7.12
N ALA A 111 -21.98 6.19 -7.75
CA ALA A 111 -21.84 4.83 -8.26
C ALA A 111 -20.77 4.75 -9.38
N THR A 112 -20.73 5.73 -10.28
CA THR A 112 -19.69 5.83 -11.31
C THR A 112 -18.33 6.07 -10.68
N LEU A 113 -18.24 6.95 -9.67
CA LEU A 113 -16.98 7.19 -8.95
C LEU A 113 -16.44 5.90 -8.28
N VAL A 114 -17.33 5.14 -7.62
CA VAL A 114 -17.00 3.81 -7.06
C VAL A 114 -16.49 2.87 -8.16
N ALA A 115 -17.21 2.79 -9.28
CA ALA A 115 -16.83 1.90 -10.40
C ALA A 115 -15.45 2.24 -10.97
N LEU A 116 -15.12 3.53 -11.12
CA LEU A 116 -13.81 3.98 -11.59
C LEU A 116 -12.70 3.63 -10.60
N LEU A 117 -12.92 3.85 -9.29
CA LEU A 117 -11.93 3.52 -8.26
C LEU A 117 -11.73 2.00 -8.11
N VAL A 118 -12.80 1.22 -8.19
CA VAL A 118 -12.74 -0.25 -8.16
C VAL A 118 -11.98 -0.77 -9.38
N ALA A 119 -12.31 -0.28 -10.58
CA ALA A 119 -11.61 -0.67 -11.80
C ALA A 119 -10.11 -0.30 -11.75
N GLY A 120 -9.79 0.91 -11.28
CA GLY A 120 -8.39 1.32 -11.08
C GLY A 120 -7.68 0.43 -10.05
N GLY A 121 -8.35 0.08 -8.95
CA GLY A 121 -7.84 -0.84 -7.92
C GLY A 121 -7.56 -2.25 -8.46
N VAL A 122 -8.40 -2.75 -9.38
CA VAL A 122 -8.13 -4.01 -10.10
C VAL A 122 -6.84 -3.91 -10.91
N GLY A 123 -6.58 -2.78 -11.59
CA GLY A 123 -5.31 -2.54 -12.29
C GLY A 123 -4.11 -2.64 -11.33
N VAL A 124 -4.23 -2.06 -10.14
CA VAL A 124 -3.22 -2.14 -9.08
C VAL A 124 -2.99 -3.60 -8.65
N ALA A 125 -4.07 -4.36 -8.43
CA ALA A 125 -4.01 -5.77 -8.04
C ALA A 125 -3.33 -6.66 -9.09
N MET A 126 -3.51 -6.37 -10.38
CA MET A 126 -2.88 -7.10 -11.48
C MET A 126 -1.35 -6.92 -11.51
N PHE A 127 -0.88 -5.72 -11.23
CA PHE A 127 0.53 -5.36 -11.37
C PHE A 127 1.41 -5.99 -10.29
N HIS A 128 1.03 -5.88 -9.02
CA HIS A 128 1.90 -6.15 -7.88
C HIS A 128 2.46 -7.58 -7.82
N PRO A 129 1.66 -8.67 -7.91
CA PRO A 129 2.21 -10.02 -7.74
C PRO A 129 3.17 -10.40 -8.86
N GLN A 130 2.86 -10.02 -10.11
CA GLN A 130 3.69 -10.34 -11.25
C GLN A 130 5.03 -9.57 -11.22
N THR A 131 4.97 -8.27 -10.93
CA THR A 131 6.18 -7.43 -10.92
C THR A 131 7.06 -7.69 -9.71
N ALA A 132 6.51 -8.01 -8.54
CA ALA A 132 7.29 -8.44 -7.38
C ALA A 132 8.11 -9.69 -7.69
N SER A 133 7.50 -10.68 -8.33
CA SER A 133 8.20 -11.90 -8.78
C SER A 133 9.34 -11.58 -9.75
N LEU A 134 9.07 -10.72 -10.75
CA LEU A 134 10.06 -10.31 -11.75
C LEU A 134 11.19 -9.47 -11.15
N ALA A 135 10.89 -8.57 -10.21
CA ALA A 135 11.89 -7.75 -9.52
C ALA A 135 12.84 -8.61 -8.67
N GLY A 136 12.27 -9.55 -7.91
CA GLY A 136 13.05 -10.49 -7.11
C GLY A 136 13.94 -11.42 -7.96
N ALA A 137 13.55 -11.72 -9.20
CA ALA A 137 14.33 -12.51 -10.13
C ALA A 137 15.34 -11.67 -10.97
N SER A 138 15.30 -10.34 -10.87
CA SER A 138 16.12 -9.45 -11.71
C SER A 138 17.61 -9.39 -11.30
N SER A 139 17.96 -9.82 -10.08
CA SER A 139 19.34 -9.69 -9.57
C SER A 139 19.68 -10.85 -8.64
N PRO A 140 20.95 -11.29 -8.61
CA PRO A 140 21.44 -12.22 -7.59
C PRO A 140 21.25 -11.67 -6.16
N LYS A 141 21.33 -10.34 -6.00
CA LYS A 141 21.07 -9.63 -4.74
C LYS A 141 19.58 -9.35 -4.57
N ARG A 142 18.77 -10.40 -4.40
CA ARG A 142 17.30 -10.34 -4.39
C ARG A 142 16.74 -9.33 -3.38
N GLY A 143 17.34 -9.25 -2.18
CA GLY A 143 16.90 -8.29 -1.14
C GLY A 143 17.04 -6.84 -1.60
N LEU A 144 18.18 -6.46 -2.18
CA LEU A 144 18.40 -5.11 -2.71
C LEU A 144 17.50 -4.80 -3.90
N ALA A 145 17.27 -5.77 -4.79
CA ALA A 145 16.36 -5.60 -5.92
C ALA A 145 14.93 -5.35 -5.44
N MET A 146 14.46 -6.12 -4.46
CA MET A 146 13.14 -5.92 -3.86
C MET A 146 13.03 -4.59 -3.14
N SER A 147 14.04 -4.19 -2.38
CA SER A 147 14.05 -2.88 -1.70
C SER A 147 13.96 -1.73 -2.70
N PHE A 148 14.74 -1.79 -3.80
CA PHE A 148 14.69 -0.76 -4.84
C PHE A 148 13.31 -0.69 -5.51
N TRP A 149 12.71 -1.85 -5.83
CA TRP A 149 11.38 -1.93 -6.41
C TRP A 149 10.30 -1.40 -5.47
N VAL A 150 10.32 -1.79 -4.18
CA VAL A 150 9.39 -1.29 -3.15
C VAL A 150 9.53 0.21 -2.95
N THR A 151 10.77 0.74 -2.94
CA THR A 151 11.01 2.19 -2.82
C THR A 151 10.34 2.95 -3.97
N GLY A 152 10.39 2.41 -5.20
CA GLY A 152 9.67 2.99 -6.34
C GLY A 152 8.18 3.15 -6.05
N GLY A 153 7.51 2.10 -5.60
CA GLY A 153 6.08 2.14 -5.26
C GLY A 153 5.78 3.11 -4.11
N THR A 154 6.55 3.04 -3.04
CA THR A 154 6.36 3.93 -1.88
C THR A 154 6.49 5.41 -2.24
N LEU A 155 7.46 5.76 -3.10
CA LEU A 155 7.62 7.12 -3.61
C LEU A 155 6.45 7.52 -4.51
N GLY A 156 5.97 6.60 -5.36
CA GLY A 156 4.78 6.82 -6.17
C GLY A 156 3.55 7.14 -5.31
N TRP A 157 3.27 6.29 -4.33
CA TRP A 157 2.19 6.49 -3.37
C TRP A 157 2.28 7.84 -2.65
N ALA A 158 3.49 8.23 -2.24
CA ALA A 158 3.72 9.49 -1.54
C ALA A 158 3.54 10.73 -2.43
N LEU A 159 3.95 10.66 -3.70
CA LEU A 159 3.92 11.80 -4.62
C LEU A 159 2.64 11.91 -5.46
N GLY A 160 1.82 10.86 -5.49
CA GLY A 160 0.54 10.85 -6.21
C GLY A 160 -0.40 12.00 -5.84
N PRO A 161 -0.57 12.36 -4.54
CA PRO A 161 -1.39 13.51 -4.15
C PRO A 161 -0.87 14.85 -4.70
N ALA A 162 0.44 15.06 -4.70
CA ALA A 162 1.03 16.28 -5.31
C ALA A 162 0.78 16.33 -6.82
N TYR A 163 0.92 15.18 -7.50
CA TYR A 163 0.63 15.06 -8.93
C TYR A 163 -0.84 15.35 -9.23
N ALA A 164 -1.79 14.76 -8.49
CA ALA A 164 -3.22 15.01 -8.66
C ALA A 164 -3.57 16.48 -8.45
N THR A 165 -3.02 17.10 -7.41
CA THR A 165 -3.24 18.50 -7.09
C THR A 165 -2.70 19.41 -8.18
N ALA A 166 -1.51 19.14 -8.72
CA ALA A 166 -0.92 19.91 -9.82
C ALA A 166 -1.79 19.84 -11.09
N VAL A 167 -2.31 18.66 -11.41
CA VAL A 167 -3.22 18.48 -12.57
C VAL A 167 -4.51 19.26 -12.37
N VAL A 168 -5.15 19.16 -11.21
CA VAL A 168 -6.41 19.87 -10.96
C VAL A 168 -6.23 21.38 -10.92
N ASN A 169 -5.15 21.86 -10.31
CA ASN A 169 -4.85 23.31 -10.31
C ASN A 169 -4.62 23.87 -11.72
N ARG A 170 -4.07 23.06 -12.62
CA ARG A 170 -3.75 23.51 -13.98
C ARG A 170 -4.91 23.36 -14.96
N PHE A 171 -5.69 22.28 -14.84
CA PHE A 171 -6.68 21.89 -15.84
C PHE A 171 -8.11 21.80 -15.30
N GLY A 172 -8.30 21.87 -13.98
CA GLY A 172 -9.60 21.69 -13.33
C GLY A 172 -9.98 20.23 -13.13
N LEU A 173 -11.02 20.01 -12.30
CA LEU A 173 -11.49 18.68 -11.93
C LEU A 173 -12.01 17.87 -13.12
N ASP A 174 -12.70 18.54 -14.07
CA ASP A 174 -13.28 17.90 -15.25
C ASP A 174 -12.23 17.38 -16.25
N HIS A 175 -10.99 17.82 -16.11
CA HIS A 175 -9.88 17.45 -16.98
C HIS A 175 -8.83 16.57 -16.28
N THR A 176 -9.19 15.93 -15.17
CA THR A 176 -8.27 15.00 -14.48
C THR A 176 -7.78 13.87 -15.38
N TRP A 177 -8.54 13.48 -16.41
CA TRP A 177 -8.16 12.48 -17.41
C TRP A 177 -6.83 12.79 -18.11
N VAL A 178 -6.41 14.06 -18.18
CA VAL A 178 -5.09 14.46 -18.72
C VAL A 178 -3.97 13.80 -17.94
N ALA A 179 -4.18 13.52 -16.66
CA ALA A 179 -3.22 12.81 -15.83
C ALA A 179 -2.93 11.39 -16.31
N ALA A 180 -3.80 10.78 -17.13
CA ALA A 180 -3.53 9.45 -17.68
C ALA A 180 -2.37 9.46 -18.69
N LEU A 181 -2.11 10.56 -19.39
CA LEU A 181 -1.17 10.61 -20.52
C LEU A 181 0.25 10.10 -20.20
N PRO A 182 0.93 10.52 -19.11
CA PRO A 182 2.24 9.97 -18.77
C PRO A 182 2.20 8.47 -18.49
N GLY A 183 1.15 8.00 -17.81
CA GLY A 183 0.93 6.57 -17.55
C GLY A 183 0.73 5.77 -18.83
N LEU A 184 -0.05 6.28 -19.78
CA LEU A 184 -0.26 5.62 -21.07
C LEU A 184 1.03 5.51 -21.89
N VAL A 185 1.86 6.56 -21.89
CA VAL A 185 3.18 6.51 -22.54
C VAL A 185 4.05 5.44 -21.90
N LEU A 186 4.09 5.38 -20.56
CA LEU A 186 4.82 4.33 -19.86
C LEU A 186 4.26 2.93 -20.18
N CYS A 187 2.94 2.78 -20.21
CA CYS A 187 2.31 1.50 -20.53
C CYS A 187 2.67 1.01 -21.94
N ALA A 188 2.70 1.91 -22.92
CA ALA A 188 3.14 1.59 -24.28
C ALA A 188 4.61 1.12 -24.27
N ALA A 189 5.49 1.80 -23.51
CA ALA A 189 6.89 1.40 -23.36
C ALA A 189 7.04 0.04 -22.65
N LEU A 190 6.28 -0.20 -21.57
CA LEU A 190 6.25 -1.48 -20.87
C LEU A 190 5.75 -2.60 -21.78
N PHE A 191 4.68 -2.37 -22.52
CA PHE A 191 4.15 -3.33 -23.48
C PHE A 191 5.18 -3.67 -24.56
N ALA A 192 5.79 -2.66 -25.19
CA ALA A 192 6.83 -2.86 -26.22
C ALA A 192 8.06 -3.60 -25.67
N TRP A 193 8.41 -3.36 -24.40
CA TRP A 193 9.51 -4.05 -23.74
C TRP A 193 9.18 -5.51 -23.46
N PHE A 194 8.09 -5.76 -22.73
CA PHE A 194 7.75 -7.11 -22.27
C PHE A 194 7.19 -8.02 -23.37
N SER A 195 6.69 -7.46 -24.48
CA SER A 195 6.34 -8.25 -25.65
C SER A 195 7.57 -8.96 -26.29
N ARG A 196 8.77 -8.41 -26.07
CA ARG A 196 10.05 -8.97 -26.57
C ARG A 196 10.70 -9.92 -25.57
N VAL A 197 10.19 -9.99 -24.33
CA VAL A 197 10.73 -10.93 -23.31
C VAL A 197 10.30 -12.36 -23.66
N ALA A 198 11.26 -13.29 -23.60
CA ALA A 198 10.98 -14.70 -23.86
C ALA A 198 9.91 -15.24 -22.89
N PRO A 199 9.01 -16.13 -23.38
CA PRO A 199 8.02 -16.75 -22.51
C PRO A 199 8.69 -17.55 -21.39
N HIS A 200 8.17 -17.40 -20.15
CA HIS A 200 8.64 -18.15 -18.99
C HIS A 200 7.84 -19.46 -18.84
N ALA A 201 8.51 -20.50 -18.36
CA ALA A 201 7.81 -21.71 -17.94
C ALA A 201 7.01 -21.41 -16.67
N ALA A 202 5.74 -21.80 -16.63
CA ALA A 202 4.90 -21.69 -15.44
C ALA A 202 5.46 -22.58 -14.33
N THR A 203 5.90 -21.99 -13.23
CA THR A 203 6.42 -22.74 -12.08
C THR A 203 5.35 -22.84 -10.99
N ARG A 204 4.72 -24.00 -10.89
CA ARG A 204 3.79 -24.31 -9.80
C ARG A 204 4.59 -24.77 -8.59
N LYS A 205 4.78 -23.90 -7.58
CA LYS A 205 5.34 -24.32 -6.30
C LYS A 205 4.28 -25.09 -5.52
N ALA A 206 4.62 -26.29 -5.03
CA ALA A 206 3.79 -27.00 -4.07
C ALA A 206 3.64 -26.16 -2.80
N GLN A 207 2.40 -25.95 -2.37
CA GLN A 207 2.11 -25.22 -1.13
C GLN A 207 2.14 -26.20 0.04
N ALA A 208 2.77 -25.78 1.16
CA ALA A 208 2.74 -26.56 2.40
C ALA A 208 1.32 -26.60 2.98
N PRO A 209 0.93 -27.68 3.68
CA PRO A 209 -0.40 -27.80 4.27
C PRO A 209 -0.69 -26.70 5.30
N LEU A 210 -1.84 -26.02 5.19
CA LEU A 210 -2.23 -24.93 6.10
C LEU A 210 -2.35 -25.38 7.57
N ALA A 211 -2.52 -26.67 7.83
CA ALA A 211 -2.55 -27.24 9.19
C ALA A 211 -1.25 -26.98 9.96
N GLU A 212 -0.12 -26.83 9.27
CA GLU A 212 1.17 -26.49 9.87
C GLU A 212 1.20 -25.07 10.49
N LEU A 213 0.23 -24.21 10.18
CA LEU A 213 0.11 -22.88 10.78
C LEU A 213 -0.51 -22.90 12.19
N ARG A 214 -1.17 -24.01 12.59
CA ARG A 214 -1.86 -24.07 13.90
C ARG A 214 -0.99 -23.65 15.10
N PRO A 215 0.28 -24.10 15.24
CA PRO A 215 1.12 -23.72 16.38
C PRO A 215 1.43 -22.22 16.45
N VAL A 216 1.50 -21.55 15.30
CA VAL A 216 1.83 -20.11 15.18
C VAL A 216 0.60 -19.23 14.97
N LEU A 217 -0.61 -19.80 14.99
CA LEU A 217 -1.84 -19.07 14.66
C LEU A 217 -2.07 -17.90 15.62
N LYS A 218 -1.87 -18.07 16.92
CA LYS A 218 -2.07 -17.01 17.92
C LYS A 218 -1.12 -15.81 17.69
N PRO A 219 0.21 -15.98 17.62
CA PRO A 219 1.10 -14.85 17.31
C PRO A 219 0.84 -14.27 15.92
N LEU A 220 0.45 -15.06 14.92
CA LEU A 220 0.10 -14.58 13.59
C LEU A 220 -1.17 -13.71 13.60
N LEU A 221 -2.21 -14.10 14.35
CA LEU A 221 -3.43 -13.29 14.50
C LEU A 221 -3.14 -11.98 15.25
N MET A 222 -2.32 -12.02 16.31
CA MET A 222 -1.92 -10.79 17.01
C MET A 222 -1.16 -9.83 16.06
N LEU A 223 -0.23 -10.36 15.26
CA LEU A 223 0.47 -9.60 14.26
C LEU A 223 -0.48 -9.06 13.17
N TYR A 224 -1.43 -9.88 12.73
CA TYR A 224 -2.45 -9.49 11.74
C TYR A 224 -3.28 -8.29 12.23
N PHE A 225 -3.82 -8.35 13.45
CA PHE A 225 -4.59 -7.23 14.01
C PHE A 225 -3.74 -6.00 14.32
N THR A 226 -2.44 -6.18 14.64
CA THR A 226 -1.49 -5.06 14.69
C THR A 226 -1.40 -4.34 13.34
N VAL A 227 -1.30 -5.10 12.24
CA VAL A 227 -1.26 -4.53 10.89
C VAL A 227 -2.60 -3.90 10.49
N VAL A 228 -3.72 -4.52 10.84
CA VAL A 228 -5.07 -3.94 10.60
C VAL A 228 -5.20 -2.58 11.29
N ALA A 229 -4.85 -2.49 12.58
CA ALA A 229 -4.92 -1.26 13.34
C ALA A 229 -4.02 -0.15 12.72
N ARG A 230 -2.76 -0.50 12.38
CA ARG A 230 -1.86 0.43 11.68
C ARG A 230 -2.44 0.88 10.35
N SER A 231 -2.93 -0.05 9.55
CA SER A 231 -3.50 0.23 8.22
C SER A 231 -4.73 1.12 8.30
N ALA A 232 -5.63 0.87 9.25
CA ALA A 232 -6.82 1.70 9.47
C ALA A 232 -6.43 3.15 9.79
N VAL A 233 -5.48 3.36 10.71
CA VAL A 233 -5.00 4.71 11.06
C VAL A 233 -4.32 5.37 9.85
N SER A 234 -3.41 4.66 9.19
CA SER A 234 -2.67 5.18 8.02
C SER A 234 -3.60 5.59 6.88
N SER A 235 -4.49 4.68 6.46
CA SER A 235 -5.42 4.93 5.36
C SER A 235 -6.49 5.95 5.75
N GLY A 236 -6.93 5.94 7.00
CA GLY A 236 -7.93 6.89 7.48
C GLY A 236 -7.42 8.32 7.50
N PHE A 237 -6.23 8.57 8.03
CA PHE A 237 -5.63 9.91 7.95
C PHE A 237 -5.32 10.29 6.49
N ALA A 238 -4.77 9.39 5.67
CA ALA A 238 -4.55 9.69 4.25
C ALA A 238 -5.84 10.09 3.51
N THR A 239 -6.97 9.44 3.85
CA THR A 239 -8.29 9.72 3.25
C THR A 239 -8.91 11.00 3.77
N PHE A 240 -8.94 11.18 5.09
CA PHE A 240 -9.69 12.27 5.70
C PHE A 240 -8.87 13.55 5.89
N LEU A 241 -7.53 13.51 5.80
CA LEU A 241 -6.67 14.66 5.98
C LEU A 241 -6.93 15.81 4.98
N PRO A 242 -7.12 15.57 3.66
CA PRO A 242 -7.51 16.62 2.72
C PRO A 242 -8.86 17.25 3.08
N LEU A 243 -9.84 16.46 3.53
CA LEU A 243 -11.14 16.94 3.97
C LEU A 243 -11.04 17.71 5.28
N TRP A 244 -10.19 17.27 6.21
CA TRP A 244 -9.92 17.96 7.45
C TRP A 244 -9.31 19.35 7.20
N VAL A 245 -8.32 19.45 6.30
CA VAL A 245 -7.74 20.72 5.87
C VAL A 245 -8.81 21.63 5.27
N HIS A 246 -9.64 21.10 4.39
CA HIS A 246 -10.72 21.86 3.77
C HIS A 246 -11.78 22.35 4.79
N ALA A 247 -12.18 21.48 5.73
CA ALA A 247 -13.12 21.84 6.80
C ALA A 247 -12.58 22.94 7.73
N HIS A 248 -11.25 23.09 7.84
CA HIS A 248 -10.58 24.17 8.59
C HIS A 248 -10.21 25.38 7.72
N GLY A 249 -10.85 25.54 6.56
CA GLY A 249 -10.66 26.69 5.66
C GLY A 249 -9.42 26.62 4.76
N GLY A 250 -8.75 25.48 4.73
CA GLY A 250 -7.60 25.27 3.84
C GLY A 250 -8.00 24.97 2.40
N THR A 251 -7.05 25.14 1.49
CA THR A 251 -7.23 24.89 0.06
C THR A 251 -6.95 23.41 -0.30
N VAL A 252 -7.42 22.98 -1.48
CA VAL A 252 -7.09 21.64 -2.03
C VAL A 252 -5.58 21.45 -2.17
N THR A 253 -4.86 22.52 -2.54
CA THR A 253 -3.39 22.50 -2.63
C THR A 253 -2.73 22.24 -1.28
N GLN A 254 -3.21 22.89 -0.22
CA GLN A 254 -2.70 22.65 1.14
C GLN A 254 -3.02 21.25 1.62
N GLY A 255 -4.22 20.74 1.36
CA GLY A 255 -4.61 19.36 1.66
C GLY A 255 -3.74 18.34 0.93
N GLY A 256 -3.53 18.53 -0.37
CA GLY A 256 -2.69 17.66 -1.20
C GLY A 256 -1.22 17.69 -0.78
N LEU A 257 -0.66 18.87 -0.50
CA LEU A 257 0.71 19.01 -0.01
C LEU A 257 0.90 18.34 1.36
N LEU A 258 -0.01 18.57 2.30
CA LEU A 258 0.05 17.94 3.63
C LEU A 258 -0.04 16.42 3.51
N THR A 259 -0.93 15.90 2.65
CA THR A 259 -1.02 14.46 2.40
C THR A 259 0.27 13.92 1.79
N THR A 260 0.87 14.64 0.85
CA THR A 260 2.17 14.26 0.26
C THR A 260 3.26 14.20 1.31
N VAL A 261 3.38 15.22 2.17
CA VAL A 261 4.36 15.26 3.28
C VAL A 261 4.11 14.13 4.26
N TYR A 262 2.86 13.91 4.64
CA TYR A 262 2.43 12.82 5.53
C TYR A 262 2.90 11.46 4.96
N LEU A 263 2.57 11.16 3.71
CA LEU A 263 2.94 9.89 3.08
C LEU A 263 4.45 9.74 2.87
N THR A 264 5.15 10.83 2.48
CA THR A 264 6.60 10.80 2.25
C THR A 264 7.36 10.52 3.55
N LEU A 265 7.01 11.20 4.65
CA LEU A 265 7.65 10.95 5.94
C LEU A 265 7.28 9.58 6.52
N GLY A 266 6.09 9.08 6.22
CA GLY A 266 5.74 7.68 6.49
C GLY A 266 6.63 6.68 5.74
N ALA A 267 6.92 6.94 4.47
CA ALA A 267 7.85 6.13 3.68
C ALA A 267 9.25 6.10 4.28
N LEU A 268 9.77 7.25 4.70
CA LEU A 268 11.04 7.36 5.42
C LEU A 268 11.01 6.62 6.76
N GLY A 269 9.88 6.72 7.49
CA GLY A 269 9.63 5.94 8.71
C GLY A 269 9.72 4.44 8.47
N GLY A 270 9.11 3.94 7.40
CA GLY A 270 9.21 2.53 7.01
C GLY A 270 10.64 2.10 6.69
N PHE A 271 11.39 2.92 5.95
CA PHE A 271 12.80 2.65 5.65
C PHE A 271 13.66 2.59 6.92
N THR A 272 13.53 3.57 7.80
CA THR A 272 14.28 3.61 9.08
C THR A 272 13.86 2.45 9.99
N GLY A 273 12.60 2.03 9.96
CA GLY A 273 12.08 0.90 10.72
C GLY A 273 12.77 -0.42 10.39
N GLY A 274 13.05 -0.69 9.12
CA GLY A 274 13.83 -1.85 8.69
C GLY A 274 15.24 -1.84 9.29
N TRP A 275 15.95 -0.72 9.17
CA TRP A 275 17.28 -0.55 9.76
C TRP A 275 17.29 -0.70 11.29
N LEU A 276 16.27 -0.15 11.98
CA LEU A 276 16.11 -0.29 13.42
C LEU A 276 15.85 -1.76 13.80
N ALA A 277 15.08 -2.49 12.98
CA ALA A 277 14.77 -3.89 13.23
C ALA A 277 16.02 -4.79 13.17
N ASP A 278 16.92 -4.52 12.21
CA ASP A 278 18.19 -5.23 12.10
C ASP A 278 19.07 -5.01 13.35
N ARG A 279 19.01 -3.81 13.94
CA ARG A 279 19.85 -3.44 15.09
C ARG A 279 19.25 -3.83 16.45
N PHE A 280 17.95 -3.67 16.63
CA PHE A 280 17.27 -3.80 17.92
C PHE A 280 16.30 -4.97 18.01
N GLY A 281 16.05 -5.65 16.88
CA GLY A 281 15.10 -6.74 16.73
C GLY A 281 13.69 -6.26 16.37
N GLY A 282 13.07 -6.94 15.40
CA GLY A 282 11.80 -6.53 14.80
C GLY A 282 10.66 -6.38 15.80
N ARG A 283 10.54 -7.28 16.77
CA ARG A 283 9.48 -7.22 17.80
C ARG A 283 9.52 -5.95 18.63
N ARG A 284 10.72 -5.51 19.02
CA ARG A 284 10.91 -4.25 19.77
C ARG A 284 10.49 -3.06 18.93
N VAL A 285 10.91 -3.05 17.66
CA VAL A 285 10.55 -1.96 16.74
C VAL A 285 9.05 -1.84 16.57
N VAL A 286 8.33 -2.95 16.37
CA VAL A 286 6.86 -2.92 16.25
C VAL A 286 6.21 -2.37 17.52
N VAL A 287 6.57 -2.87 18.71
CA VAL A 287 5.98 -2.42 19.98
C VAL A 287 6.29 -0.94 20.23
N THR A 288 7.56 -0.53 20.06
CA THR A 288 7.98 0.86 20.32
C THR A 288 7.40 1.84 19.31
N SER A 289 7.21 1.45 18.04
CA SER A 289 6.58 2.33 17.04
C SER A 289 5.14 2.68 17.40
N PHE A 290 4.36 1.73 17.89
CA PHE A 290 3.00 2.01 18.38
C PHE A 290 3.01 2.83 19.68
N ALA A 291 3.88 2.48 20.65
CA ALA A 291 3.98 3.21 21.91
C ALA A 291 4.38 4.68 21.73
N LEU A 292 5.39 4.92 20.88
CA LEU A 292 5.92 6.26 20.67
C LEU A 292 5.06 7.10 19.71
N SER A 293 4.32 6.49 18.78
CA SER A 293 3.43 7.25 17.88
C SER A 293 2.20 7.80 18.61
N ALA A 294 1.67 7.08 19.61
CA ALA A 294 0.44 7.44 20.31
C ALA A 294 0.44 8.87 20.89
N PRO A 295 1.46 9.33 21.65
CA PRO A 295 1.48 10.68 22.18
C PRO A 295 1.49 11.75 21.09
N PHE A 296 2.10 11.50 19.92
CA PHE A 296 2.11 12.44 18.81
C PHE A 296 0.72 12.61 18.18
N TYR A 297 -0.05 11.53 18.06
CA TYR A 297 -1.44 11.62 17.61
C TYR A 297 -2.33 12.34 18.64
N VAL A 298 -2.09 12.15 19.93
CA VAL A 298 -2.78 12.92 20.99
C VAL A 298 -2.42 14.41 20.89
N LEU A 299 -1.15 14.74 20.75
CA LEU A 299 -0.67 16.12 20.62
C LEU A 299 -1.22 16.81 19.37
N PHE A 300 -1.45 16.09 18.28
CA PHE A 300 -2.11 16.63 17.08
C PHE A 300 -3.48 17.26 17.41
N PHE A 301 -4.27 16.62 18.28
CA PHE A 301 -5.60 17.15 18.66
C PHE A 301 -5.55 18.19 19.78
N LEU A 302 -4.49 18.21 20.57
CA LEU A 302 -4.34 19.19 21.67
C LEU A 302 -3.68 20.50 21.24
N LEU A 303 -2.80 20.43 20.25
CA LEU A 303 -2.08 21.59 19.72
C LEU A 303 -2.86 22.25 18.57
N LYS A 304 -2.44 23.45 18.19
CA LYS A 304 -2.99 24.20 17.07
C LYS A 304 -1.88 24.61 16.08
N GLY A 305 -2.30 24.91 14.86
CA GLY A 305 -1.40 25.44 13.82
C GLY A 305 -0.30 24.44 13.41
N PRO A 306 0.87 24.94 12.99
CA PRO A 306 1.95 24.11 12.46
C PRO A 306 2.45 23.04 13.43
N ALA A 307 2.43 23.31 14.74
CA ALA A 307 2.88 22.34 15.76
C ALA A 307 2.03 21.06 15.75
N ALA A 308 0.71 21.19 15.58
CA ALA A 308 -0.19 20.05 15.44
C ALA A 308 0.19 19.20 14.21
N LEU A 309 0.41 19.84 13.06
CA LEU A 309 0.77 19.14 11.82
C LEU A 309 2.11 18.43 11.92
N VAL A 310 3.10 19.05 12.57
CA VAL A 310 4.41 18.41 12.86
C VAL A 310 4.20 17.15 13.71
N CYS A 311 3.38 17.23 14.76
CA CYS A 311 3.07 16.07 15.58
C CYS A 311 2.39 14.96 14.77
N LEU A 312 1.38 15.28 13.93
CA LEU A 312 0.71 14.30 13.09
C LEU A 312 1.70 13.56 12.19
N VAL A 313 2.54 14.31 11.48
CA VAL A 313 3.48 13.75 10.52
C VAL A 313 4.58 12.92 11.21
N ALA A 314 5.09 13.40 12.35
CA ALA A 314 6.06 12.67 13.18
C ALA A 314 5.46 11.38 13.73
N GLY A 315 4.23 11.44 14.28
CA GLY A 315 3.51 10.26 14.76
C GLY A 315 3.31 9.21 13.68
N TYR A 316 2.97 9.65 12.48
CA TYR A 316 2.84 8.75 11.33
C TYR A 316 4.17 8.12 10.90
N ALA A 317 5.23 8.90 10.80
CA ALA A 317 6.56 8.38 10.46
C ALA A 317 7.01 7.30 11.46
N ILE A 318 6.80 7.54 12.76
CA ILE A 318 7.11 6.57 13.82
C ILE A 318 6.25 5.31 13.68
N LEU A 319 4.94 5.44 13.44
CA LEU A 319 4.03 4.31 13.28
C LEU A 319 4.41 3.44 12.08
N GLN A 320 4.82 4.08 10.97
CA GLN A 320 5.21 3.39 9.74
C GLN A 320 6.53 2.61 9.85
N ALA A 321 7.34 2.85 10.88
CA ALA A 321 8.52 2.04 11.15
C ALA A 321 8.18 0.55 11.33
N SER A 322 6.97 0.23 11.77
CA SER A 322 6.49 -1.16 11.87
C SER A 322 6.16 -1.82 10.53
N LEU A 323 5.99 -1.05 9.44
CA LEU A 323 5.44 -1.53 8.16
C LEU A 323 6.24 -2.71 7.56
N PRO A 324 7.53 -2.58 7.21
CA PRO A 324 8.29 -3.69 6.63
C PRO A 324 8.54 -4.80 7.66
N VAL A 325 8.68 -4.42 8.91
CA VAL A 325 9.03 -5.32 10.01
C VAL A 325 7.91 -6.34 10.28
N ASN A 326 6.65 -5.92 10.18
CA ASN A 326 5.50 -6.81 10.35
C ASN A 326 5.51 -7.97 9.33
N VAL A 327 5.90 -7.69 8.09
CA VAL A 327 5.95 -8.73 7.04
C VAL A 327 7.07 -9.73 7.32
N VAL A 328 8.26 -9.22 7.69
CA VAL A 328 9.42 -10.08 8.04
C VAL A 328 9.09 -10.97 9.23
N LEU A 329 8.54 -10.39 10.31
CA LEU A 329 8.13 -11.17 11.50
C LEU A 329 7.10 -12.24 11.15
N GLY A 330 6.14 -11.92 10.29
CA GLY A 330 5.16 -12.91 9.82
C GLY A 330 5.82 -14.07 9.06
N GLN A 331 6.76 -13.76 8.15
CA GLN A 331 7.50 -14.77 7.40
C GLN A 331 8.40 -15.64 8.30
N GLU A 332 9.00 -15.06 9.33
CA GLU A 332 9.81 -15.78 10.35
C GLU A 332 8.96 -16.76 11.18
N LEU A 333 7.69 -16.45 11.45
CA LEU A 333 6.78 -17.35 12.15
C LEU A 333 6.53 -18.66 11.41
N SER A 334 6.49 -18.63 10.07
CA SER A 334 6.39 -19.83 9.24
C SER A 334 7.00 -19.61 7.85
N PRO A 335 8.31 -19.85 7.67
CA PRO A 335 9.01 -19.63 6.41
C PRO A 335 8.43 -20.42 5.23
N ARG A 336 7.88 -21.62 5.50
CA ARG A 336 7.23 -22.46 4.46
C ARG A 336 5.95 -21.83 3.89
N HIS A 337 5.31 -20.94 4.66
CA HIS A 337 4.07 -20.23 4.30
C HIS A 337 4.29 -18.74 4.05
N ALA A 338 5.54 -18.30 3.85
CA ALA A 338 5.91 -16.88 3.72
C ALA A 338 5.06 -16.13 2.69
N GLY A 339 4.72 -16.75 1.56
CA GLY A 339 3.86 -16.14 0.53
C GLY A 339 2.44 -15.88 1.02
N ILE A 340 1.80 -16.86 1.66
CA ILE A 340 0.43 -16.72 2.20
C ILE A 340 0.42 -15.67 3.30
N ILE A 341 1.39 -15.69 4.21
CA ILE A 341 1.50 -14.75 5.32
C ILE A 341 1.72 -13.32 4.80
N SER A 342 2.58 -13.14 3.79
CA SER A 342 2.76 -11.84 3.15
C SER A 342 1.48 -11.31 2.53
N SER A 343 0.72 -12.17 1.84
CA SER A 343 -0.58 -11.80 1.24
C SER A 343 -1.61 -11.42 2.31
N LEU A 344 -1.63 -12.10 3.45
CA LEU A 344 -2.48 -11.76 4.58
C LEU A 344 -2.12 -10.40 5.19
N LEU A 345 -0.82 -10.15 5.42
CA LEU A 345 -0.34 -8.94 6.11
C LEU A 345 -0.31 -7.71 5.18
N MET A 346 0.01 -7.88 3.90
CA MET A 346 0.09 -6.75 2.94
C MET A 346 -1.23 -6.53 2.18
N GLY A 347 -2.02 -7.58 1.97
CA GLY A 347 -3.29 -7.50 1.24
C GLY A 347 -4.48 -7.46 2.20
N ALA A 348 -4.85 -8.61 2.77
CA ALA A 348 -6.09 -8.74 3.53
C ALA A 348 -6.16 -7.81 4.76
N ALA A 349 -5.03 -7.59 5.47
CA ALA A 349 -5.01 -6.69 6.63
C ALA A 349 -5.19 -5.22 6.22
N TRP A 350 -4.68 -4.81 5.06
CA TRP A 350 -4.89 -3.46 4.54
C TRP A 350 -6.33 -3.25 4.07
N GLY A 351 -6.92 -4.23 3.36
CA GLY A 351 -8.31 -4.19 2.97
C GLY A 351 -9.26 -4.11 4.17
N LEU A 352 -9.01 -4.94 5.21
CA LEU A 352 -9.80 -4.92 6.44
C LEU A 352 -9.63 -3.59 7.20
N GLY A 353 -8.41 -3.03 7.25
CA GLY A 353 -8.16 -1.72 7.85
C GLY A 353 -8.94 -0.61 7.14
N ALA A 354 -9.01 -0.66 5.81
CA ALA A 354 -9.75 0.32 5.03
C ALA A 354 -11.27 0.20 5.21
N LEU A 355 -11.83 -0.99 5.49
CA LEU A 355 -13.25 -1.15 5.79
C LEU A 355 -13.70 -0.36 7.02
N ILE A 356 -12.80 -0.10 7.97
CA ILE A 356 -13.08 0.69 9.18
C ILE A 356 -13.38 2.16 8.81
N LEU A 357 -12.97 2.63 7.63
CA LEU A 357 -13.14 4.02 7.23
C LEU A 357 -14.61 4.39 6.98
N TYR A 358 -15.44 3.45 6.54
CA TYR A 358 -16.88 3.70 6.38
C TYR A 358 -17.55 4.05 7.72
N PRO A 359 -17.46 3.22 8.80
CA PRO A 359 -18.02 3.60 10.09
C PRO A 359 -17.36 4.83 10.71
N ILE A 360 -16.05 5.04 10.51
CA ILE A 360 -15.38 6.28 10.97
C ILE A 360 -15.95 7.51 10.24
N GLY A 361 -16.19 7.40 8.93
CA GLY A 361 -16.87 8.46 8.18
C GLY A 361 -18.30 8.72 8.69
N ALA A 362 -19.07 7.68 8.99
CA ALA A 362 -20.40 7.82 9.58
C ALA A 362 -20.36 8.52 10.97
N ILE A 363 -19.37 8.20 11.78
CA ILE A 363 -19.13 8.92 13.03
C ILE A 363 -18.77 10.38 12.77
N ALA A 364 -17.97 10.67 11.74
CA ALA A 364 -17.63 12.03 11.36
C ALA A 364 -18.85 12.85 10.90
N ASP A 365 -19.82 12.22 10.23
CA ASP A 365 -21.06 12.88 9.82
C ASP A 365 -21.91 13.34 11.03
N HIS A 366 -21.84 12.63 12.17
CA HIS A 366 -22.62 12.95 13.36
C HIS A 366 -21.84 13.77 14.41
N LEU A 367 -20.57 13.47 14.62
CA LEU A 367 -19.77 14.04 15.71
C LEU A 367 -18.69 15.03 15.23
N GLY A 368 -18.53 15.19 13.92
CA GLY A 368 -17.48 15.98 13.30
C GLY A 368 -16.19 15.19 13.10
N LEU A 369 -15.39 15.67 12.15
CA LEU A 369 -14.21 14.96 11.64
C LEU A 369 -13.10 14.83 12.69
N ASP A 370 -12.92 15.86 13.56
CA ASP A 370 -11.90 15.83 14.62
C ASP A 370 -12.14 14.68 15.60
N ARG A 371 -13.39 14.49 16.06
CA ARG A 371 -13.74 13.41 16.99
C ARG A 371 -13.60 12.03 16.34
N ALA A 372 -13.99 11.92 15.08
CA ALA A 372 -13.87 10.68 14.32
C ALA A 372 -12.40 10.27 14.12
N LEU A 373 -11.52 11.23 13.77
CA LEU A 373 -10.08 11.00 13.66
C LEU A 373 -9.42 10.69 15.00
N MET A 374 -9.87 11.33 16.09
CA MET A 374 -9.41 11.01 17.44
C MET A 374 -9.78 9.58 17.82
N LEU A 375 -11.02 9.14 17.53
CA LEU A 375 -11.44 7.76 17.74
C LEU A 375 -10.64 6.80 16.88
N LEU A 376 -10.41 7.11 15.60
CA LEU A 376 -9.56 6.31 14.72
C LEU A 376 -8.15 6.14 15.29
N SER A 377 -7.58 7.21 15.87
CA SER A 377 -6.26 7.17 16.50
C SER A 377 -6.20 6.22 17.70
N SER A 378 -7.32 5.96 18.38
CA SER A 378 -7.36 5.01 19.51
C SER A 378 -7.02 3.57 19.09
N LEU A 379 -7.13 3.23 17.80
CA LEU A 379 -6.69 1.95 17.25
C LEU A 379 -5.18 1.72 17.41
N ILE A 380 -4.39 2.79 17.61
CA ILE A 380 -2.96 2.68 17.96
C ILE A 380 -2.79 1.91 19.27
N ALA A 381 -3.66 2.15 20.28
CA ALA A 381 -3.64 1.41 21.54
C ALA A 381 -4.02 -0.07 21.32
N VAL A 382 -4.99 -0.36 20.44
CA VAL A 382 -5.35 -1.74 20.10
C VAL A 382 -4.15 -2.44 19.43
N GLY A 383 -3.51 -1.78 18.45
CA GLY A 383 -2.32 -2.31 17.79
C GLY A 383 -1.15 -2.53 18.76
N PHE A 384 -0.94 -1.62 19.70
CA PHE A 384 0.06 -1.77 20.78
C PHE A 384 -0.19 -3.01 21.64
N VAL A 385 -1.44 -3.22 22.09
CA VAL A 385 -1.82 -4.39 22.89
C VAL A 385 -1.58 -5.69 22.09
N CYS A 386 -2.01 -5.73 20.83
CA CYS A 386 -1.77 -6.88 19.96
C CYS A 386 -0.26 -7.15 19.76
N ALA A 387 0.53 -6.10 19.50
CA ALA A 387 1.98 -6.21 19.32
C ALA A 387 2.69 -6.77 20.58
N THR A 388 2.31 -6.31 21.76
CA THR A 388 2.86 -6.81 23.04
C THR A 388 2.48 -8.27 23.31
N GLN A 389 1.25 -8.64 23.02
CA GLN A 389 0.78 -10.03 23.17
C GLN A 389 1.45 -10.98 22.18
N MET A 390 1.63 -10.55 20.91
CA MET A 390 2.42 -11.31 19.93
C MET A 390 3.82 -11.60 20.45
N SER A 391 4.49 -10.59 20.98
CA SER A 391 5.84 -10.74 21.55
C SER A 391 5.90 -11.77 22.67
N ARG A 392 4.94 -11.77 23.61
CA ARG A 392 4.83 -12.74 24.69
C ARG A 392 4.55 -14.16 24.20
N ALA A 393 3.65 -14.32 23.23
CA ALA A 393 3.27 -15.62 22.67
C ALA A 393 4.45 -16.33 21.97
N VAL A 394 5.31 -15.57 21.29
CA VAL A 394 6.50 -16.15 20.65
C VAL A 394 7.55 -16.59 21.69
N HIS A 395 7.78 -15.81 22.75
CA HIS A 395 8.67 -16.24 23.84
C HIS A 395 8.17 -17.49 24.56
N ALA A 396 6.85 -17.63 24.73
CA ALA A 396 6.27 -18.83 25.35
C ALA A 396 6.38 -20.07 24.46
N ALA A 397 6.38 -19.93 23.15
CA ALA A 397 6.55 -21.06 22.21
C ALA A 397 8.01 -21.49 22.01
N GLN A 398 8.97 -20.66 22.44
CA GLN A 398 10.41 -20.95 22.36
C GLN A 398 10.99 -21.56 23.65
N ARG A 399 10.19 -21.64 24.73
CA ARG A 399 10.48 -22.34 25.97
C ARG A 399 9.87 -23.74 25.99
#